data_47294f2e665c4c1d50432edecf20c913
#
_entry.id   47294f2e665c4c1d50432edecf20c913
#
_cell.length_a   1.000
_cell.length_b   1.000
_cell.length_c   1.000
_cell.angle_alpha   90.00
_cell.angle_beta   90.00
_cell.angle_gamma   90.00
#
_symmetry.space_group_name_H-M   'P 1'
#
loop_
_entity.id
_entity.type
_entity.pdbx_description
1 polymer ?
#
loop_
_entity_poly.entity_id
_entity_poly.type
_entity_poly.pdbx_seq_one_letter_code
_entity_poly.pdbx_strand_id
1 'polypeptide(L)'
;MSDVVYSHGHHESVTRAHAARTVENSAAYLVPYLERGQRILDVGCGPGSITIDLARRVGDGEVLGIDASAEGVAQARALAASSGVGNVRFEVGDAYALDATDGAFDVVHAHQVLQHLGDPVAALAEWRRVSGGVVAARDVVYSATALHPLTDGLREWRRIIVALQDANGGEADAGSHLKAWARAAGFREIATDVETWCFESDGARAWWGHQWAERAVASSFATGTDEHGLATHADREAIAEAWNDWA
;
A
#
# COMPACT_ATOMS: atom_id res chain seq x y z
N MET A 1 19.30 -2.90 -10.18
CA MET A 1 17.98 -2.31 -9.86
C MET A 1 16.98 -3.26 -10.47
N SER A 2 16.22 -4.00 -9.68
CA SER A 2 15.07 -4.75 -10.18
C SER A 2 14.00 -3.71 -10.48
N ASP A 3 13.53 -3.64 -11.74
CA ASP A 3 12.41 -2.81 -12.12
C ASP A 3 11.17 -3.31 -11.35
N VAL A 4 10.86 -2.66 -10.24
CA VAL A 4 9.64 -2.96 -9.48
C VAL A 4 8.46 -2.43 -10.29
N VAL A 5 7.63 -3.33 -10.80
CA VAL A 5 6.41 -2.96 -11.53
C VAL A 5 5.27 -2.79 -10.53
N TYR A 6 4.84 -1.54 -10.33
CA TYR A 6 3.71 -1.23 -9.46
C TYR A 6 2.38 -1.61 -10.10
N SER A 7 1.81 -2.72 -9.68
CA SER A 7 0.62 -3.35 -10.30
C SER A 7 -0.64 -2.47 -10.31
N HIS A 8 -0.76 -1.48 -9.41
CA HIS A 8 -1.92 -0.60 -9.36
C HIS A 8 -1.76 0.69 -10.16
N GLY A 9 -0.50 1.11 -10.45
CA GLY A 9 -0.20 2.36 -11.16
C GLY A 9 -0.66 3.62 -10.43
N HIS A 10 -0.62 4.76 -11.12
CA HIS A 10 -0.95 6.09 -10.58
C HIS A 10 -2.26 6.66 -11.15
N HIS A 11 -3.14 5.82 -11.71
CA HIS A 11 -4.43 6.27 -12.22
C HIS A 11 -5.23 6.98 -11.12
N GLU A 12 -6.06 7.95 -11.50
CA GLU A 12 -6.81 8.80 -10.55
C GLU A 12 -7.67 7.99 -9.58
N SER A 13 -8.29 6.89 -10.04
CA SER A 13 -9.07 5.98 -9.18
C SER A 13 -8.22 5.31 -8.09
N VAL A 14 -6.95 5.02 -8.37
CA VAL A 14 -6.00 4.46 -7.40
C VAL A 14 -5.60 5.54 -6.40
N THR A 15 -5.24 6.72 -6.89
CA THR A 15 -4.82 7.87 -6.07
C THR A 15 -5.94 8.32 -5.12
N ARG A 16 -7.21 8.35 -5.58
CA ARG A 16 -8.38 8.67 -4.72
C ARG A 16 -8.54 7.66 -3.59
N ALA A 17 -8.38 6.37 -3.86
CA ALA A 17 -8.46 5.34 -2.82
C ALA A 17 -7.32 5.49 -1.79
N HIS A 18 -6.12 5.83 -2.25
CA HIS A 18 -4.99 6.06 -1.36
C HIS A 18 -5.15 7.34 -0.54
N ALA A 19 -5.68 8.41 -1.12
CA ALA A 19 -5.94 9.68 -0.42
C ALA A 19 -6.98 9.55 0.70
N ALA A 20 -7.86 8.55 0.66
CA ALA A 20 -8.84 8.27 1.71
C ALA A 20 -8.25 7.51 2.91
N ARG A 21 -6.98 7.09 2.85
CA ARG A 21 -6.31 6.38 3.94
C ARG A 21 -5.87 7.34 5.03
N THR A 22 -6.06 6.92 6.27
CA THR A 22 -5.63 7.63 7.48
C THR A 22 -4.92 6.65 8.40
N VAL A 23 -4.30 7.15 9.46
CA VAL A 23 -3.72 6.27 10.49
C VAL A 23 -4.83 5.42 11.13
N GLU A 24 -6.04 5.97 11.36
CA GLU A 24 -7.15 5.22 11.96
C GLU A 24 -7.60 4.04 11.12
N ASN A 25 -7.73 4.18 9.80
CA ASN A 25 -8.28 3.12 8.95
C ASN A 25 -7.22 2.24 8.28
N SER A 26 -5.94 2.62 8.36
CA SER A 26 -4.86 1.93 7.64
C SER A 26 -3.66 1.57 8.49
N ALA A 27 -3.44 2.25 9.63
CA ALA A 27 -2.30 2.06 10.51
C ALA A 27 -2.67 2.13 12.01
N ALA A 28 -3.91 1.79 12.39
CA ALA A 28 -4.38 1.83 13.78
C ALA A 28 -3.53 0.94 14.70
N TYR A 29 -3.05 -0.19 14.21
CA TYR A 29 -2.15 -1.09 14.92
C TYR A 29 -0.84 -0.43 15.36
N LEU A 30 -0.41 0.66 14.68
CA LEU A 30 0.80 1.42 15.01
C LEU A 30 0.58 2.45 16.13
N VAL A 31 -0.66 2.92 16.31
CA VAL A 31 -0.99 4.03 17.25
C VAL A 31 -0.42 3.81 18.68
N PRO A 32 -0.45 2.60 19.27
CA PRO A 32 0.11 2.37 20.60
C PRO A 32 1.63 2.58 20.72
N TYR A 33 2.34 2.65 19.60
CA TYR A 33 3.80 2.81 19.53
C TYR A 33 4.21 4.22 19.11
N LEU A 34 3.24 5.11 18.83
CA LEU A 34 3.51 6.48 18.41
C LEU A 34 3.62 7.42 19.62
N GLU A 35 4.72 8.13 19.69
CA GLU A 35 4.99 9.13 20.74
C GLU A 35 5.36 10.47 20.10
N ARG A 36 5.11 11.57 20.83
CA ARG A 36 5.54 12.89 20.39
C ARG A 36 7.06 12.98 20.31
N GLY A 37 7.56 13.66 19.30
CA GLY A 37 9.00 13.87 19.10
C GLY A 37 9.71 12.74 18.36
N GLN A 38 9.04 11.65 18.00
CA GLN A 38 9.63 10.55 17.23
C GLN A 38 9.98 10.96 15.80
N ARG A 39 11.04 10.33 15.29
CA ARG A 39 11.42 10.36 13.86
C ARG A 39 10.85 9.12 13.19
N ILE A 40 10.00 9.33 12.18
CA ILE A 40 9.33 8.25 11.46
C ILE A 40 9.79 8.24 10.00
N LEU A 41 10.05 7.04 9.48
CA LEU A 41 10.18 6.78 8.05
C LEU A 41 8.91 6.04 7.57
N ASP A 42 8.26 6.57 6.54
CA ASP A 42 7.14 5.92 5.86
C ASP A 42 7.58 5.47 4.46
N VAL A 43 7.78 4.17 4.29
CA VAL A 43 8.28 3.56 3.05
C VAL A 43 7.12 3.26 2.13
N GLY A 44 7.20 3.68 0.85
CA GLY A 44 6.12 3.57 -0.11
C GLY A 44 4.95 4.49 0.25
N CYS A 45 5.26 5.74 0.59
CA CYS A 45 4.29 6.71 1.10
C CYS A 45 3.17 7.08 0.10
N GLY A 46 3.35 6.80 -1.19
CA GLY A 46 2.40 7.16 -2.24
C GLY A 46 2.03 8.64 -2.20
N PRO A 47 0.73 9.02 -2.23
CA PRO A 47 0.27 10.41 -2.19
C PRO A 47 0.41 11.07 -0.81
N GLY A 48 0.94 10.38 0.21
CA GLY A 48 1.36 10.94 1.49
C GLY A 48 0.26 11.12 2.54
N SER A 49 -0.95 10.59 2.35
CA SER A 49 -2.06 10.81 3.27
C SER A 49 -1.79 10.23 4.68
N ILE A 50 -1.30 8.98 4.76
CA ILE A 50 -0.92 8.34 6.03
C ILE A 50 0.29 9.06 6.63
N THR A 51 1.30 9.39 5.81
CA THR A 51 2.53 10.08 6.22
C THR A 51 2.23 11.42 6.90
N ILE A 52 1.34 12.22 6.31
CA ILE A 52 0.91 13.52 6.86
C ILE A 52 0.16 13.33 8.19
N ASP A 53 -0.66 12.29 8.28
CA ASP A 53 -1.39 12.00 9.51
C ASP A 53 -0.45 11.49 10.62
N LEU A 54 0.58 10.71 10.29
CA LEU A 54 1.68 10.36 11.20
C LEU A 54 2.40 11.62 11.71
N ALA A 55 2.70 12.58 10.83
CA ALA A 55 3.38 13.81 11.20
C ALA A 55 2.55 14.67 12.19
N ARG A 56 1.23 14.74 12.02
CA ARG A 56 0.33 15.38 12.99
C ARG A 56 0.39 14.73 14.37
N ARG A 57 0.52 13.41 14.41
CA ARG A 57 0.52 12.63 15.66
C ARG A 57 1.81 12.78 16.46
N VAL A 58 2.95 12.79 15.79
CA VAL A 58 4.24 12.95 16.46
C VAL A 58 4.56 14.40 16.83
N GLY A 59 3.80 15.38 16.34
CA GLY A 59 3.87 16.76 16.76
C GLY A 59 5.23 17.40 16.52
N ASP A 60 6.11 17.43 17.54
CA ASP A 60 7.45 18.01 17.45
C ASP A 60 8.49 17.07 16.80
N GLY A 61 8.07 15.84 16.44
CA GLY A 61 8.88 14.87 15.71
C GLY A 61 8.95 15.18 14.21
N GLU A 62 9.68 14.38 13.47
CA GLU A 62 9.87 14.53 12.04
C GLU A 62 9.40 13.26 11.30
N VAL A 63 8.75 13.42 10.16
CA VAL A 63 8.38 12.29 9.31
C VAL A 63 8.97 12.45 7.92
N LEU A 64 9.65 11.41 7.45
CA LEU A 64 10.12 11.27 6.08
C LEU A 64 9.27 10.22 5.36
N GLY A 65 8.59 10.61 4.30
CA GLY A 65 7.96 9.70 3.36
C GLY A 65 8.86 9.46 2.17
N ILE A 66 9.07 8.21 1.79
CA ILE A 66 9.76 7.87 0.54
C ILE A 66 8.86 7.03 -0.37
N ASP A 67 9.02 7.24 -1.67
CA ASP A 67 8.37 6.42 -2.69
C ASP A 67 9.28 6.28 -3.91
N ALA A 68 9.22 5.18 -4.62
CA ALA A 68 9.97 5.00 -5.87
C ALA A 68 9.45 5.90 -7.01
N SER A 69 8.18 6.31 -6.94
CA SER A 69 7.53 7.17 -7.92
C SER A 69 7.76 8.64 -7.66
N ALA A 70 8.48 9.31 -8.56
CA ALA A 70 8.63 10.76 -8.52
C ALA A 70 7.27 11.50 -8.61
N GLU A 71 6.29 10.93 -9.32
CA GLU A 71 4.94 11.46 -9.43
C GLU A 71 4.21 11.36 -8.08
N GLY A 72 4.25 10.19 -7.41
CA GLY A 72 3.68 10.00 -6.08
C GLY A 72 4.27 10.97 -5.07
N VAL A 73 5.59 11.14 -5.09
CA VAL A 73 6.30 12.12 -4.24
C VAL A 73 5.86 13.56 -4.53
N ALA A 74 5.65 13.93 -5.80
CA ALA A 74 5.16 15.26 -6.15
C ALA A 74 3.73 15.50 -5.63
N GLN A 75 2.85 14.50 -5.73
CA GLN A 75 1.50 14.56 -5.17
C GLN A 75 1.53 14.69 -3.64
N ALA A 76 2.39 13.91 -2.96
CA ALA A 76 2.55 13.96 -1.52
C ALA A 76 3.03 15.33 -1.03
N ARG A 77 4.00 15.95 -1.74
CA ARG A 77 4.47 17.32 -1.45
C ARG A 77 3.37 18.35 -1.61
N ALA A 78 2.57 18.25 -2.67
CA ALA A 78 1.43 19.14 -2.90
C ALA A 78 0.37 19.00 -1.80
N LEU A 79 0.07 17.77 -1.39
CA LEU A 79 -0.87 17.50 -0.30
C LEU A 79 -0.34 18.06 1.04
N ALA A 80 0.95 17.87 1.35
CA ALA A 80 1.56 18.43 2.55
C ALA A 80 1.48 19.96 2.59
N ALA A 81 1.82 20.62 1.48
CA ALA A 81 1.74 22.08 1.38
C ALA A 81 0.32 22.61 1.64
N SER A 82 -0.72 21.92 1.17
CA SER A 82 -2.11 22.30 1.40
C SER A 82 -2.64 21.93 2.79
N SER A 83 -2.00 21.01 3.49
CA SER A 83 -2.43 20.46 4.79
C SER A 83 -1.98 21.29 5.99
N GLY A 84 -1.05 22.24 5.81
CA GLY A 84 -0.45 23.04 6.86
C GLY A 84 0.47 22.28 7.82
N VAL A 85 0.92 21.06 7.44
CA VAL A 85 1.81 20.23 8.25
C VAL A 85 3.26 20.51 7.82
N GLY A 86 4.10 21.03 8.74
CA GLY A 86 5.46 21.48 8.46
C GLY A 86 6.57 20.50 8.82
N ASN A 87 6.26 19.46 9.58
CA ASN A 87 7.23 18.47 10.08
C ASN A 87 7.24 17.17 9.24
N VAL A 88 6.92 17.27 7.96
CA VAL A 88 6.93 16.15 7.01
C VAL A 88 7.74 16.52 5.76
N ARG A 89 8.52 15.56 5.28
CA ARG A 89 9.26 15.65 4.01
C ARG A 89 8.96 14.43 3.15
N PHE A 90 9.12 14.60 1.83
CA PHE A 90 8.91 13.52 0.86
C PHE A 90 10.07 13.47 -0.12
N GLU A 91 10.62 12.29 -0.35
CA GLU A 91 11.78 12.08 -1.21
C GLU A 91 11.57 10.84 -2.09
N VAL A 92 12.16 10.86 -3.28
CA VAL A 92 12.23 9.64 -4.10
C VAL A 92 13.28 8.73 -3.48
N GLY A 93 12.93 7.48 -3.23
CA GLY A 93 13.82 6.55 -2.56
C GLY A 93 13.56 5.09 -2.94
N ASP A 94 14.56 4.26 -2.67
CA ASP A 94 14.51 2.82 -2.88
C ASP A 94 14.28 2.11 -1.53
N ALA A 95 13.24 1.27 -1.47
CA ALA A 95 12.89 0.50 -0.26
C ALA A 95 13.99 -0.50 0.18
N TYR A 96 14.90 -0.84 -0.73
CA TYR A 96 16.02 -1.77 -0.48
C TYR A 96 17.33 -1.08 -0.09
N ALA A 97 17.45 0.24 -0.31
CA ALA A 97 18.69 0.98 -0.10
C ALA A 97 18.37 2.38 0.43
N LEU A 98 18.17 2.48 1.74
CA LEU A 98 17.76 3.71 2.41
C LEU A 98 18.99 4.57 2.72
N ASP A 99 18.96 5.83 2.29
CA ASP A 99 20.02 6.81 2.61
C ASP A 99 19.87 7.31 4.05
N ALA A 100 20.12 6.40 4.99
CA ALA A 100 20.06 6.68 6.42
C ALA A 100 21.03 5.78 7.20
N THR A 101 21.54 6.29 8.31
CA THR A 101 22.38 5.52 9.22
C THR A 101 21.57 4.49 10.00
N ASP A 102 22.24 3.49 10.57
CA ASP A 102 21.61 2.50 11.44
C ASP A 102 20.89 3.18 12.62
N GLY A 103 19.65 2.78 12.87
CA GLY A 103 18.84 3.33 13.95
C GLY A 103 18.43 4.81 13.79
N ALA A 104 18.43 5.34 12.57
CA ALA A 104 18.10 6.74 12.29
C ALA A 104 16.68 7.12 12.65
N PHE A 105 15.74 6.16 12.61
CA PHE A 105 14.32 6.38 12.85
C PHE A 105 13.82 5.59 14.06
N ASP A 106 12.96 6.19 14.85
CA ASP A 106 12.32 5.51 15.98
C ASP A 106 11.24 4.53 15.50
N VAL A 107 10.59 4.85 14.37
CA VAL A 107 9.59 4.01 13.71
C VAL A 107 9.85 3.97 12.21
N VAL A 108 9.79 2.78 11.61
CA VAL A 108 9.70 2.58 10.17
C VAL A 108 8.33 1.97 9.86
N HIS A 109 7.57 2.62 9.00
CA HIS A 109 6.22 2.19 8.62
C HIS A 109 6.14 1.89 7.13
N ALA A 110 5.30 0.94 6.75
CA ALA A 110 4.93 0.69 5.36
C ALA A 110 3.50 0.13 5.26
N HIS A 111 2.73 0.63 4.31
CA HIS A 111 1.35 0.20 4.09
C HIS A 111 1.14 -0.26 2.65
N GLN A 112 0.89 -1.56 2.45
CA GLN A 112 0.70 -2.18 1.14
C GLN A 112 1.88 -1.97 0.18
N VAL A 113 3.09 -2.24 0.66
CA VAL A 113 4.34 -2.09 -0.09
C VAL A 113 4.97 -3.43 -0.39
N LEU A 114 5.09 -4.31 0.61
CA LEU A 114 5.81 -5.58 0.48
C LEU A 114 5.20 -6.49 -0.59
N GLN A 115 3.89 -6.37 -0.83
CA GLN A 115 3.19 -7.08 -1.90
C GLN A 115 3.73 -6.79 -3.31
N HIS A 116 4.41 -5.66 -3.51
CA HIS A 116 4.96 -5.24 -4.80
C HIS A 116 6.45 -5.53 -4.94
N LEU A 117 7.11 -5.96 -3.87
CA LEU A 117 8.57 -6.15 -3.84
C LEU A 117 8.96 -7.59 -4.19
N GLY A 118 9.96 -7.73 -5.06
CA GLY A 118 10.50 -9.03 -5.45
C GLY A 118 11.30 -9.74 -4.34
N ASP A 119 11.83 -8.99 -3.36
CA ASP A 119 12.52 -9.54 -2.18
C ASP A 119 12.06 -8.82 -0.90
N PRO A 120 10.88 -9.15 -0.36
CA PRO A 120 10.36 -8.54 0.87
C PRO A 120 11.28 -8.74 2.09
N VAL A 121 12.05 -9.83 2.12
CA VAL A 121 12.97 -10.12 3.23
C VAL A 121 14.14 -9.14 3.23
N ALA A 122 14.72 -8.86 2.05
CA ALA A 122 15.80 -7.88 1.91
C ALA A 122 15.32 -6.46 2.30
N ALA A 123 14.13 -6.06 1.85
CA ALA A 123 13.52 -4.78 2.23
C ALA A 123 13.31 -4.68 3.75
N LEU A 124 12.73 -5.69 4.37
CA LEU A 124 12.54 -5.73 5.83
C LEU A 124 13.86 -5.71 6.60
N ALA A 125 14.92 -6.35 6.09
CA ALA A 125 16.25 -6.30 6.70
C ALA A 125 16.83 -4.88 6.67
N GLU A 126 16.65 -4.16 5.55
CA GLU A 126 17.05 -2.77 5.42
C GLU A 126 16.25 -1.84 6.34
N TRP A 127 14.92 -2.02 6.42
CA TRP A 127 14.07 -1.27 7.34
C TRP A 127 14.45 -1.52 8.80
N ARG A 128 14.82 -2.75 9.14
CA ARG A 128 15.35 -3.09 10.47
C ARG A 128 16.67 -2.40 10.75
N ARG A 129 17.56 -2.25 9.77
CA ARG A 129 18.83 -1.56 9.91
C ARG A 129 18.64 -0.10 10.31
N VAL A 130 17.75 0.60 9.63
CA VAL A 130 17.53 2.05 9.88
C VAL A 130 16.59 2.33 11.04
N SER A 131 15.91 1.31 11.59
CA SER A 131 15.02 1.45 12.75
C SER A 131 15.78 1.28 14.06
N GLY A 132 15.65 2.27 14.95
CA GLY A 132 16.09 2.18 16.34
C GLY A 132 15.02 1.60 17.30
N GLY A 133 13.81 1.40 16.83
CA GLY A 133 12.68 0.96 17.64
C GLY A 133 11.75 -0.01 16.91
N VAL A 134 10.68 0.48 16.30
CA VAL A 134 9.62 -0.33 15.72
C VAL A 134 9.67 -0.32 14.19
N VAL A 135 9.52 -1.50 13.58
CA VAL A 135 9.15 -1.63 12.17
C VAL A 135 7.72 -2.16 12.09
N ALA A 136 6.84 -1.46 11.42
CA ALA A 136 5.43 -1.75 11.31
C ALA A 136 5.01 -1.85 9.85
N ALA A 137 4.50 -2.99 9.43
CA ALA A 137 4.05 -3.22 8.06
C ALA A 137 2.65 -3.82 8.03
N ARG A 138 1.83 -3.37 7.09
CA ARG A 138 0.52 -3.94 6.79
C ARG A 138 0.41 -4.21 5.30
N ASP A 139 -0.07 -5.40 4.95
CA ASP A 139 -0.33 -5.77 3.56
C ASP A 139 -1.64 -6.54 3.41
N VAL A 140 -2.09 -6.66 2.16
CA VAL A 140 -3.35 -7.29 1.79
C VAL A 140 -3.22 -8.82 1.71
N VAL A 141 -4.37 -9.49 1.84
CA VAL A 141 -4.56 -10.91 1.51
C VAL A 141 -5.73 -10.98 0.53
N TYR A 142 -5.44 -10.95 -0.77
CA TYR A 142 -6.48 -10.92 -1.81
C TYR A 142 -7.31 -12.21 -1.83
N SER A 143 -6.69 -13.36 -1.55
CA SER A 143 -7.42 -14.64 -1.49
C SER A 143 -8.47 -14.67 -0.38
N ALA A 144 -8.30 -13.87 0.69
CA ALA A 144 -9.23 -13.75 1.79
C ALA A 144 -10.35 -12.71 1.57
N THR A 145 -10.37 -12.03 0.40
CA THR A 145 -11.42 -11.05 0.09
C THR A 145 -12.78 -11.73 -0.02
N ALA A 146 -13.70 -11.37 0.86
CA ALA A 146 -15.09 -11.86 0.85
C ALA A 146 -16.00 -10.87 0.13
N LEU A 147 -16.68 -11.32 -0.93
CA LEU A 147 -17.62 -10.55 -1.72
C LEU A 147 -18.99 -11.22 -1.70
N HIS A 148 -20.07 -10.46 -1.49
CA HIS A 148 -21.43 -10.96 -1.59
C HIS A 148 -22.34 -9.95 -2.30
N PRO A 149 -23.07 -10.35 -3.38
CA PRO A 149 -22.95 -11.63 -4.06
C PRO A 149 -21.60 -11.80 -4.76
N LEU A 150 -21.07 -13.02 -4.80
CA LEU A 150 -19.85 -13.33 -5.55
C LEU A 150 -20.25 -13.84 -6.95
N THR A 151 -20.31 -12.92 -7.90
CA THR A 151 -20.63 -13.20 -9.32
C THR A 151 -19.42 -13.79 -10.05
N ASP A 152 -19.63 -14.29 -11.27
CA ASP A 152 -18.53 -14.83 -12.09
C ASP A 152 -17.51 -13.75 -12.48
N GLY A 153 -17.96 -12.53 -12.79
CA GLY A 153 -17.06 -11.40 -13.06
C GLY A 153 -16.20 -11.02 -11.85
N LEU A 154 -16.73 -11.07 -10.63
CA LEU A 154 -15.96 -10.83 -9.40
C LEU A 154 -15.02 -11.99 -9.06
N ARG A 155 -15.35 -13.24 -9.41
CA ARG A 155 -14.43 -14.39 -9.32
C ARG A 155 -13.25 -14.19 -10.27
N GLU A 156 -13.54 -13.76 -11.50
CA GLU A 156 -12.53 -13.51 -12.52
C GLU A 156 -11.62 -12.34 -12.15
N TRP A 157 -12.17 -11.24 -11.65
CA TRP A 157 -11.38 -10.16 -11.06
C TRP A 157 -10.36 -10.67 -10.04
N ARG A 158 -10.81 -11.48 -9.07
CA ARG A 158 -9.93 -12.01 -8.03
C ARG A 158 -8.84 -12.92 -8.59
N ARG A 159 -9.18 -13.75 -9.57
CA ARG A 159 -8.21 -14.60 -10.26
C ARG A 159 -7.13 -13.76 -10.96
N ILE A 160 -7.56 -12.73 -11.66
CA ILE A 160 -6.68 -11.88 -12.46
C ILE A 160 -5.79 -11.00 -11.57
N ILE A 161 -6.31 -10.40 -10.49
CA ILE A 161 -5.46 -9.56 -9.63
C ILE A 161 -4.34 -10.36 -8.97
N VAL A 162 -4.60 -11.61 -8.59
CA VAL A 162 -3.59 -12.51 -8.04
C VAL A 162 -2.55 -12.85 -9.12
N ALA A 163 -3.00 -13.26 -10.31
CA ALA A 163 -2.10 -13.60 -11.41
C ALA A 163 -1.27 -12.40 -11.89
N LEU A 164 -1.82 -11.20 -11.86
CA LEU A 164 -1.11 -9.97 -12.23
C LEU A 164 -0.02 -9.60 -11.21
N GLN A 165 -0.30 -9.76 -9.91
CA GLN A 165 0.72 -9.55 -8.88
C GLN A 165 1.88 -10.53 -9.05
N ASP A 166 1.59 -11.81 -9.25
CA ASP A 166 2.60 -12.85 -9.50
C ASP A 166 3.42 -12.55 -10.77
N ALA A 167 2.76 -12.21 -11.88
CA ALA A 167 3.42 -11.86 -13.14
C ALA A 167 4.36 -10.64 -13.01
N ASN A 168 4.03 -9.70 -12.13
CA ASN A 168 4.86 -8.54 -11.80
C ASN A 168 5.96 -8.85 -10.76
N GLY A 169 6.08 -10.11 -10.30
CA GLY A 169 7.06 -10.53 -9.30
C GLY A 169 6.73 -10.15 -7.86
N GLY A 170 5.48 -9.78 -7.59
CA GLY A 170 4.96 -9.47 -6.27
C GLY A 170 4.24 -10.66 -5.60
N GLU A 171 3.56 -10.40 -4.47
CA GLU A 171 2.81 -11.40 -3.71
C GLU A 171 1.42 -10.86 -3.35
N ALA A 172 0.39 -11.40 -3.95
CA ALA A 172 -0.99 -10.96 -3.75
C ALA A 172 -1.51 -11.19 -2.31
N ASP A 173 -0.95 -12.17 -1.62
CA ASP A 173 -1.31 -12.53 -0.24
C ASP A 173 -0.21 -12.16 0.76
N ALA A 174 0.54 -11.10 0.48
CA ALA A 174 1.69 -10.63 1.27
C ALA A 174 1.36 -10.51 2.77
N GLY A 175 0.15 -10.09 3.12
CA GLY A 175 -0.30 -10.02 4.51
C GLY A 175 -0.14 -11.33 5.28
N SER A 176 -0.36 -12.47 4.61
CA SER A 176 -0.20 -13.80 5.22
C SER A 176 1.27 -14.21 5.43
N HIS A 177 2.20 -13.60 4.72
CA HIS A 177 3.63 -13.88 4.75
C HIS A 177 4.43 -12.99 5.70
N LEU A 178 3.90 -11.84 6.12
CA LEU A 178 4.62 -10.80 6.89
C LEU A 178 5.41 -11.37 8.07
N LYS A 179 4.81 -12.25 8.87
CA LYS A 179 5.49 -12.84 10.04
C LYS A 179 6.66 -13.73 9.66
N ALA A 180 6.53 -14.51 8.58
CA ALA A 180 7.59 -15.37 8.09
C ALA A 180 8.75 -14.54 7.52
N TRP A 181 8.45 -13.53 6.72
CA TRP A 181 9.43 -12.60 6.16
C TRP A 181 10.17 -11.81 7.24
N ALA A 182 9.44 -11.28 8.24
CA ALA A 182 10.06 -10.57 9.35
C ALA A 182 11.04 -11.48 10.13
N ARG A 183 10.68 -12.75 10.38
CA ARG A 183 11.63 -13.71 11.01
C ARG A 183 12.86 -13.94 10.15
N ALA A 184 12.70 -14.12 8.85
CA ALA A 184 13.81 -14.31 7.90
C ALA A 184 14.70 -13.07 7.85
N ALA A 185 14.14 -11.85 7.95
CA ALA A 185 14.85 -10.59 8.04
C ALA A 185 15.53 -10.33 9.41
N GLY A 186 15.39 -11.25 10.37
CA GLY A 186 16.08 -11.22 11.66
C GLY A 186 15.35 -10.50 12.79
N PHE A 187 14.05 -10.21 12.65
CA PHE A 187 13.24 -9.74 13.76
C PHE A 187 12.99 -10.88 14.76
N ARG A 188 13.08 -10.59 16.05
CA ARG A 188 12.90 -11.57 17.14
C ARG A 188 11.56 -11.43 17.84
N GLU A 189 11.15 -10.19 18.07
CA GLU A 189 9.86 -9.84 18.67
C GLU A 189 8.91 -9.39 17.58
N ILE A 190 7.84 -10.13 17.35
CA ILE A 190 6.89 -9.89 16.26
C ILE A 190 5.48 -10.03 16.82
N ALA A 191 4.78 -8.92 16.91
CA ALA A 191 3.34 -8.89 17.10
C ALA A 191 2.62 -8.96 15.75
N THR A 192 1.50 -9.61 15.68
CA THR A 192 0.65 -9.68 14.48
C THR A 192 -0.77 -9.36 14.82
N ASP A 193 -1.42 -8.59 13.97
CA ASP A 193 -2.83 -8.25 14.05
C ASP A 193 -3.49 -8.44 12.67
N VAL A 194 -4.81 -8.51 12.64
CA VAL A 194 -5.61 -8.65 11.42
C VAL A 194 -6.76 -7.66 11.49
N GLU A 195 -6.84 -6.81 10.47
CA GLU A 195 -7.95 -5.91 10.28
C GLU A 195 -8.69 -6.22 8.98
N THR A 196 -9.99 -5.94 8.97
CA THR A 196 -10.84 -6.08 7.78
C THR A 196 -11.47 -4.74 7.44
N TRP A 197 -11.30 -4.28 6.21
CA TRP A 197 -12.11 -3.21 5.67
C TRP A 197 -13.48 -3.75 5.29
N CYS A 198 -14.53 -3.19 5.87
CA CYS A 198 -15.90 -3.58 5.59
C CYS A 198 -16.62 -2.48 4.80
N PHE A 199 -17.10 -2.82 3.62
CA PHE A 199 -17.87 -1.93 2.74
C PHE A 199 -19.33 -2.37 2.77
N GLU A 200 -20.06 -2.10 3.87
CA GLU A 200 -21.41 -2.61 4.09
C GLU A 200 -22.52 -1.61 3.71
N SER A 201 -22.26 -0.30 3.87
CA SER A 201 -23.24 0.71 3.48
C SER A 201 -23.28 0.93 1.96
N ASP A 202 -24.45 1.34 1.44
CA ASP A 202 -24.61 1.64 0.02
C ASP A 202 -23.54 2.63 -0.49
N GLY A 203 -23.24 3.67 0.29
CA GLY A 203 -22.22 4.66 -0.07
C GLY A 203 -20.80 4.07 -0.09
N ALA A 204 -20.44 3.20 0.86
CA ALA A 204 -19.13 2.55 0.90
C ALA A 204 -18.99 1.54 -0.24
N ARG A 205 -20.04 0.78 -0.52
CA ARG A 205 -20.08 -0.15 -1.65
C ARG A 205 -19.95 0.57 -2.99
N ALA A 206 -20.76 1.60 -3.22
CA ALA A 206 -20.70 2.42 -4.42
C ALA A 206 -19.28 3.03 -4.59
N TRP A 207 -18.72 3.60 -3.53
CA TRP A 207 -17.39 4.17 -3.58
C TRP A 207 -16.32 3.14 -3.98
N TRP A 208 -16.33 1.95 -3.38
CA TRP A 208 -15.33 0.91 -3.64
C TRP A 208 -15.54 0.22 -4.98
N GLY A 209 -16.79 -0.15 -5.30
CA GLY A 209 -17.13 -0.84 -6.54
C GLY A 209 -16.85 0.00 -7.78
N HIS A 210 -17.26 1.26 -7.80
CA HIS A 210 -16.99 2.14 -8.94
C HIS A 210 -15.50 2.39 -9.15
N GLN A 211 -14.68 2.46 -8.09
CA GLN A 211 -13.24 2.57 -8.26
C GLN A 211 -12.62 1.32 -8.90
N TRP A 212 -13.08 0.12 -8.52
CA TRP A 212 -12.60 -1.10 -9.14
C TRP A 212 -13.12 -1.26 -10.57
N ALA A 213 -14.35 -0.84 -10.85
CA ALA A 213 -14.87 -0.79 -12.21
C ALA A 213 -14.00 0.10 -13.13
N GLU A 214 -13.65 1.31 -12.64
CA GLU A 214 -12.76 2.22 -13.37
C GLU A 214 -11.35 1.63 -13.55
N ARG A 215 -10.78 1.03 -12.50
CA ARG A 215 -9.45 0.40 -12.56
C ARG A 215 -9.39 -0.75 -13.54
N ALA A 216 -10.45 -1.53 -13.66
CA ALA A 216 -10.49 -2.69 -14.53
C ALA A 216 -10.26 -2.33 -16.00
N VAL A 217 -10.65 -1.11 -16.42
CA VAL A 217 -10.58 -0.70 -17.84
C VAL A 217 -9.56 0.41 -18.13
N ALA A 218 -9.08 1.15 -17.11
CA ALA A 218 -8.31 2.37 -17.35
C ALA A 218 -7.03 2.54 -16.52
N SER A 219 -6.62 1.57 -15.70
CA SER A 219 -5.41 1.67 -14.86
C SER A 219 -4.31 0.71 -15.30
N SER A 220 -3.22 0.63 -14.51
CA SER A 220 -2.18 -0.39 -14.69
C SER A 220 -2.70 -1.82 -14.58
N PHE A 221 -3.87 -2.03 -13.96
CA PHE A 221 -4.55 -3.32 -14.05
C PHE A 221 -4.91 -3.65 -15.50
N ALA A 222 -5.45 -2.67 -16.25
CA ALA A 222 -5.78 -2.87 -17.66
C ALA A 222 -4.53 -3.12 -18.51
N THR A 223 -3.52 -2.24 -18.42
CA THR A 223 -2.29 -2.38 -19.21
C THR A 223 -1.49 -3.62 -18.85
N GLY A 224 -1.33 -3.93 -17.57
CA GLY A 224 -0.61 -5.12 -17.11
C GLY A 224 -1.31 -6.42 -17.50
N THR A 225 -2.65 -6.47 -17.49
CA THR A 225 -3.38 -7.66 -17.96
C THR A 225 -3.23 -7.88 -19.46
N ASP A 226 -3.11 -6.82 -20.28
CA ASP A 226 -2.81 -6.92 -21.71
C ASP A 226 -1.37 -7.40 -21.93
N GLU A 227 -0.40 -6.81 -21.25
CA GLU A 227 1.03 -7.13 -21.36
C GLU A 227 1.33 -8.59 -21.01
N HIS A 228 0.66 -9.12 -19.99
CA HIS A 228 0.82 -10.51 -19.54
C HIS A 228 -0.19 -11.49 -20.16
N GLY A 229 -1.09 -11.03 -21.03
CA GLY A 229 -2.11 -11.88 -21.66
C GLY A 229 -3.09 -12.53 -20.68
N LEU A 230 -3.38 -11.85 -19.56
CA LEU A 230 -4.22 -12.37 -18.47
C LEU A 230 -5.73 -12.13 -18.69
N ALA A 231 -6.07 -11.07 -19.40
CA ALA A 231 -7.45 -10.71 -19.73
C ALA A 231 -7.53 -9.95 -21.06
N THR A 232 -8.60 -10.19 -21.80
CA THR A 232 -8.94 -9.37 -22.97
C THR A 232 -9.66 -8.09 -22.55
N HIS A 233 -9.83 -7.14 -23.47
CA HIS A 233 -10.64 -5.95 -23.21
C HIS A 233 -12.09 -6.32 -22.82
N ALA A 234 -12.70 -7.32 -23.48
CA ALA A 234 -14.03 -7.78 -23.15
C ALA A 234 -14.12 -8.39 -21.74
N ASP A 235 -13.10 -9.12 -21.29
CA ASP A 235 -13.05 -9.65 -19.92
C ASP A 235 -13.00 -8.51 -18.90
N ARG A 236 -12.22 -7.46 -19.17
CA ARG A 236 -12.13 -6.29 -18.29
C ARG A 236 -13.43 -5.48 -18.23
N GLU A 237 -14.14 -5.35 -19.36
CA GLU A 237 -15.46 -4.72 -19.39
C GLU A 237 -16.47 -5.52 -18.53
N ALA A 238 -16.49 -6.86 -18.66
CA ALA A 238 -17.34 -7.72 -17.84
C ALA A 238 -17.00 -7.63 -16.34
N ILE A 239 -15.71 -7.49 -15.99
CA ILE A 239 -15.28 -7.24 -14.61
C ILE A 239 -15.77 -5.87 -14.13
N ALA A 240 -15.65 -4.84 -14.96
CA ALA A 240 -16.11 -3.49 -14.60
C ALA A 240 -17.63 -3.45 -14.38
N GLU A 241 -18.40 -4.13 -15.24
CA GLU A 241 -19.84 -4.29 -15.06
C GLU A 241 -20.17 -5.02 -13.73
N ALA A 242 -19.48 -6.13 -13.45
CA ALA A 242 -19.68 -6.88 -12.20
C ALA A 242 -19.38 -6.06 -10.94
N TRP A 243 -18.41 -5.17 -10.99
CA TRP A 243 -18.11 -4.24 -9.90
C TRP A 243 -19.14 -3.11 -9.78
N ASN A 244 -19.67 -2.61 -10.91
CA ASN A 244 -20.76 -1.62 -10.89
C ASN A 244 -22.06 -2.23 -10.36
N ASP A 245 -22.36 -3.48 -10.69
CA ASP A 245 -23.53 -4.19 -10.16
C ASP A 245 -23.41 -4.50 -8.67
N TRP A 246 -22.18 -4.71 -8.21
CA TRP A 246 -21.89 -4.93 -6.78
C TRP A 246 -21.99 -3.63 -5.97
N ALA A 247 -21.71 -2.48 -6.59
CA ALA A 247 -21.74 -1.16 -5.96
C ALA A 247 -23.14 -0.78 -5.46
#